data_5faa4a53be06a9c59a93d253e588e0a7
#
_entry.id   5faa4a53be06a9c59a93d253e588e0a7
#
_cell.length_a   1.000
_cell.length_b   1.000
_cell.length_c   1.000
_cell.angle_alpha   90.00
_cell.angle_beta   90.00
_cell.angle_gamma   90.00
#
_symmetry.space_group_name_H-M   'P 1'
#
loop_
_entity.id
_entity.type
_entity.pdbx_description
1 polymer ?
#
loop_
_entity_poly.entity_id
_entity_poly.type
_entity_poly.pdbx_seq_one_letter_code
_entity_poly.pdbx_strand_id
1 'polypeptide(L)'
;MNKETYKKMTGFLHSHPTQAKIVITTNKIITYAIYLAYPCLLLWLIFHNGAATLLEGRIDPLLSKAILVPAVSFIAVSLFRALIDAPRPYEAFALPPVIAKDTKGKSFPSRHAFSIFVIGVTFLAACPLPLVGWLILALGVCLAVVRVLAGVHFPRDVAAGALLGIACGCLGFWIV
;
A
#
# COMPACT_ATOMS: atom_id res chain seq x y z
N MET A 1 4.99 2.55 19.57
CA MET A 1 6.19 1.66 19.70
C MET A 1 7.30 2.51 20.28
N ASN A 2 7.90 2.06 21.36
CA ASN A 2 9.07 2.70 22.00
C ASN A 2 10.38 2.07 21.48
N LYS A 3 11.53 2.70 21.89
CA LYS A 3 12.87 2.26 21.46
C LYS A 3 13.20 0.83 21.88
N GLU A 4 12.75 0.42 23.06
CA GLU A 4 13.03 -0.91 23.60
C GLU A 4 12.30 -2.01 22.81
N THR A 5 11.01 -1.80 22.51
CA THR A 5 10.22 -2.71 21.68
C THR A 5 10.82 -2.81 20.27
N TYR A 6 11.25 -1.68 19.69
CA TYR A 6 11.90 -1.66 18.39
C TYR A 6 13.20 -2.48 18.42
N LYS A 7 14.07 -2.26 19.43
CA LYS A 7 15.34 -2.97 19.60
C LYS A 7 15.14 -4.47 19.77
N LYS A 8 14.16 -4.89 20.59
CA LYS A 8 13.84 -6.32 20.78
C LYS A 8 13.38 -6.96 19.46
N MET A 9 12.47 -6.33 18.76
CA MET A 9 11.90 -6.83 17.51
C MET A 9 12.94 -6.94 16.38
N THR A 10 13.67 -5.87 16.09
CA THR A 10 14.70 -5.87 15.04
C THR A 10 15.92 -6.69 15.44
N GLY A 11 16.33 -6.65 16.71
CA GLY A 11 17.43 -7.46 17.24
C GLY A 11 17.16 -8.96 17.13
N PHE A 12 15.92 -9.39 17.45
CA PHE A 12 15.50 -10.78 17.23
C PHE A 12 15.64 -11.19 15.75
N LEU A 13 15.15 -10.36 14.83
CA LEU A 13 15.25 -10.67 13.40
C LEU A 13 16.69 -10.64 12.88
N HIS A 14 17.54 -9.76 13.39
CA HIS A 14 18.98 -9.76 13.04
C HIS A 14 19.72 -11.01 13.54
N SER A 15 19.34 -11.55 14.71
CA SER A 15 19.90 -12.80 15.23
C SER A 15 19.31 -14.08 14.61
N HIS A 16 18.22 -13.95 13.82
CA HIS A 16 17.54 -15.07 13.17
C HIS A 16 17.39 -14.85 11.64
N PRO A 17 18.45 -15.16 10.85
CA PRO A 17 18.47 -14.85 9.41
C PRO A 17 17.33 -15.44 8.60
N THR A 18 16.85 -16.63 8.99
CA THR A 18 15.72 -17.29 8.30
C THR A 18 14.43 -16.48 8.44
N GLN A 19 14.11 -16.02 9.66
CA GLN A 19 12.93 -15.19 9.93
C GLN A 19 13.04 -13.81 9.24
N ALA A 20 14.23 -13.20 9.27
CA ALA A 20 14.50 -11.97 8.55
C ALA A 20 14.26 -12.14 7.04
N LYS A 21 14.74 -13.25 6.45
CA LYS A 21 14.52 -13.58 5.04
C LYS A 21 13.02 -13.75 4.72
N ILE A 22 12.25 -14.40 5.61
CA ILE A 22 10.79 -14.53 5.44
C ILE A 22 10.14 -13.14 5.37
N VAL A 23 10.44 -12.25 6.35
CA VAL A 23 9.90 -10.88 6.38
C VAL A 23 10.24 -10.12 5.09
N ILE A 24 11.51 -10.17 4.66
CA ILE A 24 11.97 -9.49 3.43
C ILE A 24 11.27 -10.05 2.19
N THR A 25 11.20 -11.38 2.09
CA THR A 25 10.60 -12.06 0.93
C THR A 25 9.10 -11.81 0.84
N THR A 26 8.38 -11.92 1.96
CA THR A 26 6.95 -11.61 2.04
C THR A 26 6.66 -10.17 1.63
N ASN A 27 7.47 -9.21 2.11
CA ASN A 27 7.35 -7.81 1.67
C ASN A 27 7.48 -7.66 0.15
N LYS A 28 8.47 -8.33 -0.45
CA LYS A 28 8.68 -8.29 -1.91
C LYS A 28 7.53 -8.95 -2.68
N ILE A 29 7.16 -10.18 -2.29
CA ILE A 29 6.10 -10.95 -2.97
C ILE A 29 4.79 -10.16 -2.98
N ILE A 30 4.32 -9.67 -1.82
CA ILE A 30 3.07 -8.92 -1.75
C ILE A 30 3.16 -7.64 -2.60
N THR A 31 4.27 -6.91 -2.51
CA THR A 31 4.45 -5.67 -3.29
C THR A 31 4.41 -5.93 -4.80
N TYR A 32 5.13 -6.95 -5.29
CA TYR A 32 5.14 -7.29 -6.72
C TYR A 32 3.81 -7.89 -7.19
N ALA A 33 3.14 -8.70 -6.35
CA ALA A 33 1.82 -9.23 -6.68
C ALA A 33 0.81 -8.10 -6.94
N ILE A 34 0.83 -7.04 -6.11
CA ILE A 34 -0.05 -5.88 -6.31
C ILE A 34 0.36 -5.04 -7.53
N TYR A 35 1.67 -4.87 -7.76
CA TYR A 35 2.17 -4.17 -8.96
C TYR A 35 1.78 -4.88 -10.27
N LEU A 36 1.59 -6.20 -10.23
CA LEU A 36 1.11 -6.97 -11.37
C LEU A 36 -0.43 -6.99 -11.43
N ALA A 37 -1.11 -7.24 -10.32
CA ALA A 37 -2.56 -7.37 -10.28
C ALA A 37 -3.29 -6.11 -10.73
N TYR A 38 -2.82 -4.92 -10.31
CA TYR A 38 -3.50 -3.66 -10.64
C TYR A 38 -3.48 -3.32 -12.14
N PRO A 39 -2.36 -3.37 -12.86
CA PRO A 39 -2.37 -3.25 -14.32
C PRO A 39 -3.22 -4.32 -15.02
N CYS A 40 -3.24 -5.56 -14.52
CA CYS A 40 -4.10 -6.61 -15.07
C CYS A 40 -5.60 -6.24 -14.95
N LEU A 41 -6.02 -5.67 -13.82
CA LEU A 41 -7.39 -5.16 -13.68
C LEU A 41 -7.69 -4.04 -14.68
N LEU A 42 -6.77 -3.07 -14.85
CA LEU A 42 -6.96 -1.98 -15.79
C LEU A 42 -7.05 -2.49 -17.24
N LEU A 43 -6.18 -3.42 -17.62
CA LEU A 43 -6.23 -4.04 -18.94
C LEU A 43 -7.55 -4.79 -19.14
N TRP A 44 -8.01 -5.55 -18.14
CA TRP A 44 -9.30 -6.23 -18.20
C TRP A 44 -10.45 -5.23 -18.41
N LEU A 45 -10.48 -4.12 -17.66
CA LEU A 45 -11.49 -3.06 -17.84
C LEU A 45 -11.46 -2.44 -19.23
N ILE A 46 -10.26 -2.17 -19.77
CA ILE A 46 -10.09 -1.63 -21.13
C ILE A 46 -10.70 -2.57 -22.16
N PHE A 47 -10.38 -3.86 -22.11
CA PHE A 47 -10.85 -4.82 -23.12
C PHE A 47 -12.30 -5.22 -22.95
N HIS A 48 -12.84 -5.18 -21.73
CA HIS A 48 -14.22 -5.62 -21.45
C HIS A 48 -15.24 -4.49 -21.64
N ASN A 49 -14.97 -3.31 -21.12
CA ASN A 49 -15.90 -2.17 -21.16
C ASN A 49 -15.37 -1.01 -22.00
N GLY A 50 -14.06 -0.75 -21.91
CA GLY A 50 -13.45 0.46 -22.44
C GLY A 50 -13.31 0.48 -23.96
N ALA A 51 -13.12 -0.66 -24.60
CA ALA A 51 -12.92 -0.72 -26.06
C ALA A 51 -14.18 -0.25 -26.83
N ALA A 52 -15.37 -0.67 -26.39
CA ALA A 52 -16.63 -0.26 -27.02
C ALA A 52 -16.89 1.23 -26.81
N THR A 53 -16.71 1.75 -25.59
CA THR A 53 -16.93 3.16 -25.27
C THR A 53 -15.92 4.10 -25.95
N LEU A 54 -14.67 3.66 -26.12
CA LEU A 54 -13.65 4.41 -26.85
C LEU A 54 -13.97 4.54 -28.34
N LEU A 55 -14.54 3.51 -28.96
CA LEU A 55 -15.02 3.58 -30.35
C LEU A 55 -16.18 4.57 -30.52
N GLU A 56 -16.95 4.79 -29.47
CA GLU A 56 -18.02 5.80 -29.41
C GLU A 56 -17.50 7.21 -29.04
N GLY A 57 -16.18 7.39 -28.88
CA GLY A 57 -15.58 8.66 -28.43
C GLY A 57 -15.83 8.97 -26.95
N ARG A 58 -16.15 7.98 -26.12
CA ARG A 58 -16.46 8.11 -24.69
C ARG A 58 -15.47 7.31 -23.85
N ILE A 59 -15.25 7.73 -22.62
CA ILE A 59 -14.42 6.98 -21.66
C ILE A 59 -15.36 6.27 -20.68
N ASP A 60 -15.14 4.98 -20.48
CA ASP A 60 -15.89 4.19 -19.49
C ASP A 60 -15.73 4.81 -18.08
N PRO A 61 -16.84 5.13 -17.36
CA PRO A 61 -16.79 5.76 -16.05
C PRO A 61 -16.08 4.90 -15.01
N LEU A 62 -16.24 3.56 -15.06
CA LEU A 62 -15.61 2.65 -14.12
C LEU A 62 -14.11 2.58 -14.33
N LEU A 63 -13.65 2.53 -15.59
CA LEU A 63 -12.24 2.61 -15.95
C LEU A 63 -11.63 3.93 -15.48
N SER A 64 -12.34 5.05 -15.71
CA SER A 64 -11.89 6.38 -15.26
C SER A 64 -11.71 6.41 -13.74
N LYS A 65 -12.68 5.94 -12.96
CA LYS A 65 -12.58 5.86 -11.51
C LYS A 65 -11.47 4.92 -11.07
N ALA A 66 -11.32 3.75 -11.71
CA ALA A 66 -10.27 2.80 -11.39
C ALA A 66 -8.85 3.37 -11.57
N ILE A 67 -8.68 4.32 -12.48
CA ILE A 67 -7.40 5.03 -12.70
C ILE A 67 -7.29 6.25 -11.79
N LEU A 68 -8.28 7.15 -11.82
CA LEU A 68 -8.18 8.46 -11.18
C LEU A 68 -8.21 8.37 -9.65
N VAL A 69 -9.03 7.51 -9.07
CA VAL A 69 -9.15 7.41 -7.61
C VAL A 69 -7.81 7.01 -6.96
N PRO A 70 -7.13 5.91 -7.36
CA PRO A 70 -5.83 5.57 -6.80
C PRO A 70 -4.75 6.60 -7.17
N ALA A 71 -4.73 7.12 -8.40
CA ALA A 71 -3.68 8.04 -8.86
C ALA A 71 -3.73 9.38 -8.12
N VAL A 72 -4.90 10.05 -8.10
CA VAL A 72 -5.06 11.36 -7.46
C VAL A 72 -4.82 11.25 -5.95
N SER A 73 -5.41 10.24 -5.30
CA SER A 73 -5.23 10.04 -3.87
C SER A 73 -3.78 9.67 -3.50
N PHE A 74 -3.07 8.90 -4.35
CA PHE A 74 -1.65 8.61 -4.15
C PHE A 74 -0.78 9.87 -4.24
N ILE A 75 -1.07 10.77 -5.20
CA ILE A 75 -0.37 12.05 -5.33
C ILE A 75 -0.64 12.90 -4.07
N ALA A 76 -1.90 13.04 -3.67
CA ALA A 76 -2.28 13.82 -2.48
C ALA A 76 -1.58 13.32 -1.22
N VAL A 77 -1.60 12.00 -0.97
CA VAL A 77 -0.90 11.39 0.17
C VAL A 77 0.61 11.55 0.06
N SER A 78 1.18 11.51 -1.14
CA SER A 78 2.62 11.69 -1.34
C SER A 78 3.07 13.13 -1.05
N LEU A 79 2.27 14.13 -1.42
CA LEU A 79 2.49 15.54 -1.07
C LEU A 79 2.35 15.75 0.44
N PHE A 80 1.28 15.24 1.05
CA PHE A 80 1.06 15.31 2.49
C PHE A 80 2.23 14.72 3.29
N ARG A 81 2.78 13.58 2.85
CA ARG A 81 3.98 12.99 3.45
C ARG A 81 5.22 13.86 3.33
N ALA A 82 5.38 14.56 2.20
CA ALA A 82 6.50 15.45 1.99
C ALA A 82 6.42 16.67 2.90
N LEU A 83 5.20 17.16 3.16
CA LEU A 83 4.97 18.30 4.08
C LEU A 83 5.21 17.93 5.54
N ILE A 84 4.77 16.74 5.99
CA ILE A 84 4.94 16.30 7.39
C ILE A 84 6.39 15.90 7.68
N ASP A 85 7.06 15.30 6.72
CA ASP A 85 8.45 14.78 6.78
C ASP A 85 8.80 14.05 8.09
N ALA A 86 7.89 13.23 8.60
CA ALA A 86 8.05 12.51 9.85
C ALA A 86 9.23 11.52 9.81
N PRO A 87 10.06 11.44 10.87
CA PRO A 87 11.18 10.52 10.91
C PRO A 87 10.70 9.06 10.98
N ARG A 88 11.52 8.16 10.44
CA ARG A 88 11.28 6.72 10.49
C ARG A 88 11.79 6.12 11.79
N PRO A 89 11.32 4.89 12.19
CA PRO A 89 11.77 4.26 13.43
C PRO A 89 13.30 4.12 13.52
N TYR A 90 13.96 3.73 12.44
CA TYR A 90 15.41 3.55 12.43
C TYR A 90 16.19 4.87 12.54
N GLU A 91 15.61 5.99 12.11
CA GLU A 91 16.17 7.33 12.32
C GLU A 91 15.95 7.78 13.76
N ALA A 92 14.69 7.70 14.24
CA ALA A 92 14.30 8.18 15.57
C ALA A 92 15.04 7.44 16.70
N PHE A 93 15.37 6.16 16.48
CA PHE A 93 16.04 5.34 17.49
C PHE A 93 17.53 5.12 17.23
N ALA A 94 18.04 5.54 16.05
CA ALA A 94 19.42 5.30 15.60
C ALA A 94 19.81 3.79 15.63
N LEU A 95 18.90 2.93 15.15
CA LEU A 95 19.07 1.46 15.12
C LEU A 95 18.72 0.96 13.72
N PRO A 96 19.51 0.03 13.13
CA PRO A 96 19.31 -0.43 11.76
C PRO A 96 17.98 -1.18 11.60
N PRO A 97 17.25 -0.96 10.46
CA PRO A 97 16.08 -1.75 10.11
C PRO A 97 16.48 -3.12 9.56
N VAL A 98 15.54 -4.07 9.54
CA VAL A 98 15.75 -5.41 8.95
C VAL A 98 15.80 -5.33 7.42
N ILE A 99 14.96 -4.48 6.81
CA ILE A 99 15.07 -4.17 5.39
C ILE A 99 15.97 -2.94 5.24
N ALA A 100 17.14 -3.12 4.62
CA ALA A 100 18.06 -2.03 4.34
C ALA A 100 17.35 -0.89 3.61
N LYS A 101 17.45 0.32 4.15
CA LYS A 101 16.81 1.50 3.63
C LYS A 101 17.56 2.77 4.00
N ASP A 102 17.93 3.56 2.98
CA ASP A 102 18.73 4.78 3.15
C ASP A 102 17.87 6.05 3.10
N THR A 103 16.57 5.92 2.84
CA THR A 103 15.65 7.07 2.77
C THR A 103 15.38 7.66 4.14
N LYS A 104 15.68 8.94 4.32
CA LYS A 104 15.34 9.71 5.52
C LYS A 104 13.95 10.34 5.41
N GLY A 105 13.32 10.52 6.56
CA GLY A 105 12.03 11.18 6.67
C GLY A 105 10.87 10.46 5.97
N LYS A 106 9.79 11.19 5.83
CA LYS A 106 8.56 10.78 5.10
C LYS A 106 8.01 9.43 5.56
N SER A 107 7.99 9.18 6.88
CA SER A 107 7.47 7.93 7.44
C SER A 107 5.94 7.89 7.40
N PHE A 108 5.28 8.99 7.76
CA PHE A 108 3.84 9.06 7.97
C PHE A 108 3.09 9.77 6.82
N PRO A 109 1.95 9.22 6.38
CA PRO A 109 1.50 7.84 6.50
C PRO A 109 2.29 6.87 5.60
N SER A 110 2.17 5.56 5.82
CA SER A 110 2.85 4.55 4.99
C SER A 110 2.27 4.47 3.59
N ARG A 111 3.05 4.80 2.55
CA ARG A 111 2.60 4.68 1.14
C ARG A 111 2.28 3.25 0.72
N HIS A 112 3.04 2.25 1.19
CA HIS A 112 2.77 0.85 0.86
C HIS A 112 1.43 0.39 1.42
N ALA A 113 1.14 0.73 2.69
CA ALA A 113 -0.15 0.46 3.28
C ALA A 113 -1.26 1.22 2.52
N PHE A 114 -1.09 2.53 2.31
CA PHE A 114 -2.05 3.33 1.55
C PHE A 114 -2.37 2.70 0.18
N SER A 115 -1.32 2.40 -0.63
CA SER A 115 -1.51 1.89 -2.00
C SER A 115 -2.23 0.55 -2.04
N ILE A 116 -1.86 -0.41 -1.19
CA ILE A 116 -2.50 -1.73 -1.22
C ILE A 116 -3.97 -1.65 -0.78
N PHE A 117 -4.31 -0.76 0.18
CA PHE A 117 -5.68 -0.62 0.63
C PHE A 117 -6.56 0.13 -0.37
N VAL A 118 -6.09 1.22 -1.01
CA VAL A 118 -6.86 1.90 -2.06
C VAL A 118 -7.05 0.99 -3.29
N ILE A 119 -6.03 0.22 -3.68
CA ILE A 119 -6.12 -0.76 -4.75
C ILE A 119 -7.09 -1.89 -4.37
N GLY A 120 -7.06 -2.39 -3.14
CA GLY A 120 -8.01 -3.40 -2.66
C GLY A 120 -9.47 -2.93 -2.78
N VAL A 121 -9.76 -1.68 -2.40
CA VAL A 121 -11.09 -1.07 -2.58
C VAL A 121 -11.42 -0.91 -4.07
N THR A 122 -10.44 -0.54 -4.91
CA THR A 122 -10.63 -0.49 -6.37
C THR A 122 -11.05 -1.86 -6.93
N PHE A 123 -10.42 -2.95 -6.46
CA PHE A 123 -10.81 -4.30 -6.85
C PHE A 123 -12.21 -4.67 -6.36
N LEU A 124 -12.61 -4.28 -5.14
CA LEU A 124 -13.97 -4.50 -4.66
C LEU A 124 -15.03 -3.80 -5.51
N ALA A 125 -14.70 -2.62 -6.04
CA ALA A 125 -15.63 -1.82 -6.83
C ALA A 125 -15.64 -2.19 -8.33
N ALA A 126 -14.50 -2.60 -8.88
CA ALA A 126 -14.31 -2.71 -10.33
C ALA A 126 -14.03 -4.13 -10.84
N CYS A 127 -13.65 -5.07 -9.98
CA CYS A 127 -13.40 -6.46 -10.37
C CYS A 127 -14.70 -7.28 -10.32
N PRO A 128 -14.97 -8.14 -11.33
CA PRO A 128 -16.17 -9.00 -11.34
C PRO A 128 -16.17 -10.05 -10.20
N LEU A 129 -14.98 -10.30 -9.62
CA LEU A 129 -14.81 -11.22 -8.50
C LEU A 129 -14.44 -10.46 -7.22
N PRO A 130 -15.41 -10.05 -6.38
CA PRO A 130 -15.15 -9.28 -5.15
C PRO A 130 -14.19 -9.97 -4.18
N LEU A 131 -14.12 -11.30 -4.21
CA LEU A 131 -13.18 -12.10 -3.42
C LEU A 131 -11.72 -11.66 -3.64
N VAL A 132 -11.35 -11.26 -4.87
CA VAL A 132 -9.99 -10.76 -5.16
C VAL A 132 -9.70 -9.48 -4.38
N GLY A 133 -10.66 -8.56 -4.31
CA GLY A 133 -10.53 -7.33 -3.51
C GLY A 133 -10.34 -7.64 -2.01
N TRP A 134 -11.11 -8.56 -1.46
CA TRP A 134 -10.95 -9.00 -0.08
C TRP A 134 -9.60 -9.66 0.19
N LEU A 135 -9.10 -10.48 -0.73
CA LEU A 135 -7.76 -11.08 -0.64
C LEU A 135 -6.67 -10.01 -0.65
N ILE A 136 -6.79 -8.99 -1.50
CA ILE A 136 -5.85 -7.86 -1.55
C ILE A 136 -5.86 -7.09 -0.22
N LEU A 137 -7.03 -6.83 0.36
CA LEU A 137 -7.13 -6.17 1.67
C LEU A 137 -6.50 -7.02 2.78
N ALA A 138 -6.70 -8.33 2.78
CA ALA A 138 -6.04 -9.23 3.72
C ALA A 138 -4.51 -9.23 3.55
N LEU A 139 -4.02 -9.26 2.32
CA LEU A 139 -2.58 -9.09 2.02
C LEU A 139 -2.09 -7.70 2.45
N GLY A 140 -2.95 -6.68 2.41
CA GLY A 140 -2.66 -5.34 2.93
C GLY A 140 -2.38 -5.33 4.42
N VAL A 141 -3.19 -6.06 5.20
CA VAL A 141 -2.94 -6.24 6.64
C VAL A 141 -1.60 -6.95 6.87
N CYS A 142 -1.36 -8.04 6.15
CA CYS A 142 -0.08 -8.76 6.21
C CYS A 142 1.10 -7.84 5.88
N LEU A 143 1.01 -7.07 4.79
CA LEU A 143 2.05 -6.11 4.40
C LEU A 143 2.26 -5.04 5.48
N ALA A 144 1.20 -4.50 6.09
CA ALA A 144 1.29 -3.53 7.16
C ALA A 144 2.08 -4.08 8.36
N VAL A 145 1.78 -5.31 8.78
CA VAL A 145 2.54 -6.00 9.85
C VAL A 145 4.00 -6.19 9.46
N VAL A 146 4.26 -6.69 8.25
CA VAL A 146 5.61 -6.89 7.72
C VAL A 146 6.41 -5.58 7.69
N ARG A 147 5.77 -4.44 7.35
CA ARG A 147 6.45 -3.12 7.34
C ARG A 147 6.87 -2.66 8.74
N VAL A 148 6.08 -3.01 9.75
CA VAL A 148 6.43 -2.73 11.16
C VAL A 148 7.55 -3.66 11.61
N LEU A 149 7.45 -4.98 11.37
CA LEU A 149 8.47 -5.97 11.69
C LEU A 149 9.80 -5.68 11.02
N ALA A 150 9.77 -5.22 9.78
CA ALA A 150 10.96 -4.79 9.04
C ALA A 150 11.63 -3.53 9.63
N GLY A 151 11.01 -2.85 10.60
CA GLY A 151 11.55 -1.67 11.25
C GLY A 151 11.51 -0.39 10.41
N VAL A 152 10.73 -0.36 9.32
CA VAL A 152 10.71 0.78 8.38
C VAL A 152 9.56 1.75 8.59
N HIS A 153 8.53 1.36 9.37
CA HIS A 153 7.38 2.19 9.74
C HIS A 153 6.94 1.94 11.18
N PHE A 154 6.39 2.98 11.82
CA PHE A 154 5.66 2.82 13.07
C PHE A 154 4.28 2.19 12.83
N PRO A 155 3.68 1.49 13.82
CA PRO A 155 2.30 0.97 13.70
C PRO A 155 1.28 2.04 13.29
N ARG A 156 1.40 3.26 13.82
CA ARG A 156 0.54 4.40 13.46
C ARG A 156 0.64 4.79 11.98
N ASP A 157 1.84 4.66 11.37
CA ASP A 157 2.06 5.06 9.99
C ASP A 157 1.33 4.10 9.02
N VAL A 158 1.35 2.80 9.33
CA VAL A 158 0.66 1.79 8.51
C VAL A 158 -0.84 1.80 8.75
N ALA A 159 -1.29 2.01 9.98
CA ALA A 159 -2.71 2.16 10.30
C ALA A 159 -3.32 3.38 9.59
N ALA A 160 -2.66 4.54 9.69
CA ALA A 160 -3.11 5.75 8.99
C ALA A 160 -3.11 5.55 7.46
N GLY A 161 -2.06 4.90 6.91
CA GLY A 161 -2.02 4.57 5.49
C GLY A 161 -3.18 3.68 5.05
N ALA A 162 -3.50 2.64 5.83
CA ALA A 162 -4.62 1.74 5.56
C ALA A 162 -5.97 2.48 5.60
N LEU A 163 -6.23 3.23 6.66
CA LEU A 163 -7.48 4.00 6.82
C LEU A 163 -7.67 5.02 5.70
N LEU A 164 -6.61 5.78 5.36
CA LEU A 164 -6.66 6.73 4.25
C LEU A 164 -6.88 6.03 2.91
N GLY A 165 -6.25 4.87 2.68
CA GLY A 165 -6.45 4.09 1.45
C GLY A 165 -7.89 3.62 1.30
N ILE A 166 -8.50 3.08 2.36
CA ILE A 166 -9.91 2.68 2.38
C ILE A 166 -10.81 3.90 2.17
N ALA A 167 -10.60 4.98 2.95
CA ALA A 167 -11.43 6.18 2.87
C ALA A 167 -11.41 6.81 1.46
N CYS A 168 -10.23 7.01 0.87
CA CYS A 168 -10.10 7.55 -0.48
C CYS A 168 -10.77 6.65 -1.52
N GLY A 169 -10.59 5.33 -1.40
CA GLY A 169 -11.25 4.36 -2.27
C GLY A 169 -12.78 4.45 -2.15
N CYS A 170 -13.32 4.39 -0.94
CA CYS A 170 -14.76 4.47 -0.70
C CYS A 170 -15.34 5.81 -1.19
N LEU A 171 -14.71 6.93 -0.87
CA LEU A 171 -15.16 8.25 -1.34
C LEU A 171 -15.18 8.31 -2.86
N GLY A 172 -14.11 7.89 -3.54
CA GLY A 172 -14.02 8.00 -4.99
C GLY A 172 -14.94 7.07 -5.77
N PHE A 173 -15.29 5.88 -5.24
CA PHE A 173 -16.14 4.94 -5.96
C PHE A 173 -17.64 5.10 -5.65
N TRP A 174 -18.01 5.45 -4.41
CA TRP A 174 -19.41 5.44 -3.97
C TRP A 174 -19.99 6.80 -3.60
N ILE A 175 -19.18 7.85 -3.47
CA ILE A 175 -19.68 9.18 -3.09
C ILE A 175 -19.48 10.20 -4.21
N VAL A 176 -18.37 10.16 -4.92
CA VAL A 176 -18.04 11.00 -6.08
C VAL A 176 -18.28 10.22 -7.37
#